data_c7d600537c634688112b30a06e0d6d2f
#
_entry.id   c7d600537c634688112b30a06e0d6d2f
#
_cell.length_a   1.000
_cell.length_b   1.000
_cell.length_c   1.000
_cell.angle_alpha   90.00
_cell.angle_beta   90.00
_cell.angle_gamma   90.00
#
_symmetry.space_group_name_H-M   'P 1'
#
loop_
_entity.id
_entity.type
_entity.pdbx_description
1 polymer ?
#
loop_
_entity_poly.entity_id
_entity_poly.type
_entity_poly.pdbx_seq_one_letter_code
_entity_poly.pdbx_strand_id
1 'polypeptide(L)'
;MFSISREQFLGWFPEFEEICNEELKQKIVKIWNETAGKSDWERMEDVPFSPDYPAQPNSFLQHMKLVTAYSTVCAKKNNELELTKVDMDTVIAGALLHDVCKLVEYSSAGGRTEWGKNVTHGIYGIAVCYEEKIPLEIIHIISSHTKQLTFANKTREAIIVAKADNLAAACVHLYEANRQ
;
A
#
# COMPACT_ATOMS: atom_id res chain seq x y z
N MET A 1 14.13 -16.16 4.55
CA MET A 1 13.38 -15.41 3.51
C MET A 1 11.94 -15.39 3.96
N PHE A 2 11.43 -14.21 4.19
CA PHE A 2 10.08 -13.98 4.67
C PHE A 2 9.08 -14.22 3.52
N SER A 3 8.03 -14.99 3.78
CA SER A 3 6.96 -15.26 2.81
C SER A 3 5.60 -15.11 3.47
N ILE A 4 4.64 -14.62 2.72
CA ILE A 4 3.30 -14.31 3.17
C ILE A 4 2.35 -15.39 2.61
N SER A 5 1.75 -16.19 3.48
CA SER A 5 0.71 -17.13 3.04
C SER A 5 -0.56 -16.39 2.64
N ARG A 6 -1.39 -17.01 1.79
CA ARG A 6 -2.69 -16.44 1.41
C ARG A 6 -3.57 -16.20 2.65
N GLU A 7 -3.55 -17.11 3.61
CA GLU A 7 -4.33 -17.00 4.84
C GLU A 7 -3.89 -15.79 5.67
N GLN A 8 -2.58 -15.59 5.83
CA GLN A 8 -2.03 -14.40 6.51
C GLN A 8 -2.44 -13.12 5.78
N PHE A 9 -2.33 -13.10 4.44
CA PHE A 9 -2.69 -11.95 3.62
C PHE A 9 -4.16 -11.59 3.79
N LEU A 10 -5.05 -12.58 3.74
CA LEU A 10 -6.49 -12.40 3.99
C LEU A 10 -6.80 -11.97 5.42
N GLY A 11 -6.07 -12.50 6.40
CA GLY A 11 -6.20 -12.06 7.81
C GLY A 11 -5.79 -10.60 8.02
N TRP A 12 -4.92 -10.07 7.17
CA TRP A 12 -4.55 -8.65 7.18
C TRP A 12 -5.51 -7.77 6.38
N PHE A 13 -5.96 -8.24 5.22
CA PHE A 13 -6.71 -7.48 4.21
C PHE A 13 -7.95 -8.26 3.74
N PRO A 14 -9.02 -8.33 4.55
CA PRO A 14 -10.24 -9.05 4.15
C PRO A 14 -10.88 -8.47 2.89
N GLU A 15 -10.69 -7.18 2.60
CA GLU A 15 -11.17 -6.49 1.40
C GLU A 15 -10.60 -7.10 0.10
N PHE A 16 -9.49 -7.80 0.18
CA PHE A 16 -8.88 -8.50 -0.96
C PHE A 16 -9.83 -9.50 -1.61
N GLU A 17 -10.71 -10.14 -0.85
CA GLU A 17 -11.71 -11.07 -1.40
C GLU A 17 -12.74 -10.37 -2.29
N GLU A 18 -12.92 -9.07 -2.14
CA GLU A 18 -13.86 -8.28 -2.94
C GLU A 18 -13.34 -7.96 -4.36
N ILE A 19 -12.07 -8.18 -4.64
CA ILE A 19 -11.53 -8.11 -6.00
C ILE A 19 -12.14 -9.23 -6.83
N CYS A 20 -12.76 -8.87 -7.95
CA CYS A 20 -13.41 -9.85 -8.84
C CYS A 20 -12.41 -10.52 -9.81
N ASN A 21 -11.34 -9.83 -10.17
CA ASN A 21 -10.34 -10.32 -11.12
C ASN A 21 -9.32 -11.24 -10.43
N GLU A 22 -9.43 -12.54 -10.64
CA GLU A 22 -8.54 -13.55 -10.03
C GLU A 22 -7.09 -13.45 -10.51
N GLU A 23 -6.84 -13.05 -11.76
CA GLU A 23 -5.48 -12.82 -12.25
C GLU A 23 -4.83 -11.65 -11.49
N LEU A 24 -5.59 -10.58 -11.26
CA LEU A 24 -5.13 -9.43 -10.47
C LEU A 24 -4.81 -9.84 -9.03
N LYS A 25 -5.65 -10.65 -8.40
CA LYS A 25 -5.38 -11.20 -7.05
C LYS A 25 -4.04 -11.95 -7.00
N GLN A 26 -3.79 -12.82 -7.97
CA GLN A 26 -2.55 -13.58 -8.04
C GLN A 26 -1.33 -12.66 -8.17
N LYS A 27 -1.41 -11.64 -9.02
CA LYS A 27 -0.35 -10.65 -9.21
C LYS A 27 -0.07 -9.84 -7.94
N ILE A 28 -1.11 -9.41 -7.22
CA ILE A 28 -0.97 -8.68 -5.95
C ILE A 28 -0.19 -9.52 -4.93
N VAL A 29 -0.62 -10.76 -4.70
CA VAL A 29 0.06 -11.66 -3.74
C VAL A 29 1.50 -11.95 -4.18
N LYS A 30 1.74 -12.10 -5.48
CA LYS A 30 3.09 -12.28 -6.04
C LYS A 30 3.97 -11.08 -5.74
N ILE A 31 3.52 -9.85 -6.04
CA ILE A 31 4.27 -8.62 -5.79
C ILE A 31 4.61 -8.48 -4.30
N TRP A 32 3.67 -8.74 -3.40
CA TRP A 32 3.91 -8.71 -1.96
C TRP A 32 5.00 -9.70 -1.54
N ASN A 33 4.93 -10.96 -2.02
CA ASN A 33 5.90 -11.99 -1.69
C ASN A 33 7.29 -11.71 -2.27
N GLU A 34 7.37 -11.27 -3.51
CA GLU A 34 8.65 -10.92 -4.14
C GLU A 34 9.31 -9.72 -3.47
N THR A 35 8.52 -8.72 -3.08
CA THR A 35 9.03 -7.54 -2.38
C THR A 35 9.48 -7.90 -0.96
N ALA A 36 8.70 -8.69 -0.24
CA ALA A 36 9.09 -9.23 1.07
C ALA A 36 10.35 -10.09 0.99
N GLY A 37 10.47 -10.93 -0.05
CA GLY A 37 11.65 -11.76 -0.27
C GLY A 37 12.93 -10.99 -0.62
N LYS A 38 12.81 -9.75 -1.11
CA LYS A 38 13.94 -8.84 -1.39
C LYS A 38 14.30 -7.96 -0.19
N SER A 39 13.45 -7.91 0.83
CA SER A 39 13.67 -7.12 2.04
C SER A 39 14.60 -7.82 3.04
N ASP A 40 15.14 -7.08 3.98
CA ASP A 40 15.92 -7.59 5.12
C ASP A 40 15.07 -7.80 6.38
N TRP A 41 13.75 -7.65 6.28
CA TRP A 41 12.80 -7.88 7.37
C TRP A 41 12.52 -9.38 7.55
N GLU A 42 12.39 -9.81 8.80
CA GLU A 42 12.01 -11.19 9.14
C GLU A 42 10.50 -11.33 9.34
N ARG A 43 9.83 -10.25 9.76
CA ARG A 43 8.40 -10.23 10.06
C ARG A 43 7.78 -8.92 9.60
N MET A 44 6.54 -8.98 9.12
CA MET A 44 5.77 -7.81 8.69
C MET A 44 5.50 -6.82 9.84
N GLU A 45 5.32 -7.36 11.03
CA GLU A 45 5.04 -6.59 12.23
C GLU A 45 6.19 -5.69 12.67
N ASP A 46 7.39 -5.96 12.21
CA ASP A 46 8.59 -5.19 12.57
C ASP A 46 8.83 -4.00 11.63
N VAL A 47 8.11 -3.96 10.50
CA VAL A 47 8.26 -2.89 9.49
C VAL A 47 7.64 -1.60 10.01
N PRO A 48 8.40 -0.48 10.05
CA PRO A 48 7.88 0.82 10.46
C PRO A 48 7.10 1.49 9.32
N PHE A 49 6.13 2.31 9.67
CA PHE A 49 5.43 3.16 8.71
C PHE A 49 6.37 4.18 8.05
N SER A 50 7.27 4.75 8.82
CA SER A 50 8.28 5.72 8.36
C SER A 50 9.59 5.51 9.14
N PRO A 51 10.76 5.67 8.49
CA PRO A 51 12.07 5.56 9.16
C PRO A 51 12.36 6.74 10.10
N ASP A 52 11.61 7.84 9.95
CA ASP A 52 11.80 9.07 10.73
C ASP A 52 11.14 9.00 12.11
N TYR A 53 10.33 7.98 12.35
CA TYR A 53 9.69 7.73 13.65
C TYR A 53 10.31 6.50 14.31
N PRO A 54 10.48 6.52 15.64
CA PRO A 54 10.93 5.33 16.35
C PRO A 54 10.02 4.17 16.00
N ALA A 55 10.63 3.07 15.59
CA ALA A 55 9.93 1.91 15.07
C ALA A 55 8.86 1.45 16.07
N GLN A 56 7.60 1.73 15.75
CA GLN A 56 6.49 1.16 16.46
C GLN A 56 6.14 -0.17 15.78
N PRO A 57 6.08 -1.26 16.53
CA PRO A 57 5.67 -2.54 15.97
C PRO A 57 4.36 -2.42 15.21
N ASN A 58 4.26 -3.04 14.06
CA ASN A 58 3.06 -3.07 13.23
C ASN A 58 2.64 -1.75 12.55
N SER A 59 3.40 -0.65 12.66
CA SER A 59 2.89 0.63 12.15
C SER A 59 2.68 0.65 10.62
N PHE A 60 3.55 -0.03 9.86
CA PHE A 60 3.35 -0.19 8.41
C PHE A 60 2.10 -1.03 8.11
N LEU A 61 1.97 -2.20 8.75
CA LEU A 61 0.82 -3.08 8.52
C LEU A 61 -0.51 -2.42 8.95
N GLN A 62 -0.51 -1.67 10.05
CA GLN A 62 -1.68 -0.90 10.50
C GLN A 62 -2.06 0.17 9.49
N HIS A 63 -1.07 0.91 8.96
CA HIS A 63 -1.30 1.89 7.89
C HIS A 63 -1.94 1.23 6.67
N MET A 64 -1.36 0.15 6.15
CA MET A 64 -1.88 -0.56 4.99
C MET A 64 -3.30 -1.07 5.19
N LYS A 65 -3.63 -1.60 6.37
CA LYS A 65 -4.99 -2.02 6.73
C LYS A 65 -5.97 -0.84 6.71
N LEU A 66 -5.60 0.28 7.31
CA LEU A 66 -6.45 1.47 7.34
C LEU A 66 -6.69 2.02 5.94
N VAL A 67 -5.64 2.15 5.12
CA VAL A 67 -5.77 2.63 3.73
C VAL A 67 -6.71 1.74 2.93
N THR A 68 -6.54 0.41 3.03
CA THR A 68 -7.37 -0.54 2.28
C THR A 68 -8.83 -0.46 2.74
N ALA A 69 -9.08 -0.48 4.04
CA ALA A 69 -10.43 -0.40 4.60
C ALA A 69 -11.13 0.93 4.25
N TYR A 70 -10.45 2.06 4.45
CA TYR A 70 -11.01 3.39 4.16
C TYR A 70 -11.31 3.55 2.65
N SER A 71 -10.37 3.13 1.79
CA SER A 71 -10.55 3.18 0.34
C SER A 71 -11.77 2.36 -0.10
N THR A 72 -11.88 1.14 0.39
CA THR A 72 -12.99 0.23 0.06
C THR A 72 -14.34 0.80 0.51
N VAL A 73 -14.44 1.28 1.76
CA VAL A 73 -15.68 1.87 2.28
C VAL A 73 -16.06 3.12 1.49
N CYS A 74 -15.10 4.00 1.20
CA CYS A 74 -15.34 5.20 0.39
C CYS A 74 -15.82 4.86 -1.01
N ALA A 75 -15.19 3.88 -1.68
CA ALA A 75 -15.59 3.45 -3.02
C ALA A 75 -16.99 2.85 -3.05
N LYS A 76 -17.32 1.96 -2.11
CA LYS A 76 -18.68 1.41 -1.96
C LYS A 76 -19.71 2.53 -1.79
N LYS A 77 -19.43 3.50 -0.93
CA LYS A 77 -20.37 4.59 -0.67
C LYS A 77 -20.55 5.52 -1.88
N ASN A 78 -19.48 5.78 -2.63
CA ASN A 78 -19.60 6.50 -3.91
C ASN A 78 -20.51 5.76 -4.90
N ASN A 79 -20.36 4.44 -5.01
CA ASN A 79 -21.15 3.62 -5.92
C ASN A 79 -22.63 3.52 -5.49
N GLU A 80 -22.88 3.43 -4.17
CA GLU A 80 -24.24 3.42 -3.62
C GLU A 80 -25.00 4.74 -3.86
N LEU A 81 -24.30 5.87 -3.73
CA LEU A 81 -24.92 7.20 -3.92
C LEU A 81 -25.05 7.59 -5.39
N GLU A 82 -24.63 6.72 -6.32
CA GLU A 82 -24.69 6.93 -7.77
C GLU A 82 -24.05 8.24 -8.27
N LEU A 83 -23.33 8.92 -7.40
CA LEU A 83 -22.64 10.18 -7.75
C LEU A 83 -21.58 9.96 -8.81
N THR A 84 -20.91 8.83 -8.71
CA THR A 84 -19.82 8.47 -9.63
C THR A 84 -19.47 7.00 -9.44
N LYS A 85 -19.54 6.22 -10.52
CA LYS A 85 -19.02 4.85 -10.46
C LYS A 85 -17.50 4.86 -10.38
N VAL A 86 -16.96 4.10 -9.44
CA VAL A 86 -15.54 3.77 -9.31
C VAL A 86 -15.36 2.27 -9.45
N ASP A 87 -14.26 1.86 -10.04
CA ASP A 87 -13.89 0.45 -10.18
C ASP A 87 -13.33 -0.08 -8.86
N MET A 88 -14.02 -1.06 -8.26
CA MET A 88 -13.65 -1.62 -6.96
C MET A 88 -12.33 -2.37 -7.00
N ASP A 89 -12.08 -3.14 -8.06
CA ASP A 89 -10.83 -3.88 -8.22
C ASP A 89 -9.64 -2.92 -8.26
N THR A 90 -9.76 -1.82 -9.01
CA THR A 90 -8.75 -0.78 -9.12
C THR A 90 -8.48 -0.10 -7.78
N VAL A 91 -9.53 0.24 -7.02
CA VAL A 91 -9.37 0.91 -5.71
C VAL A 91 -8.68 -0.02 -4.72
N ILE A 92 -9.17 -1.25 -4.57
CA ILE A 92 -8.62 -2.19 -3.59
C ILE A 92 -7.18 -2.58 -3.96
N ALA A 93 -6.92 -2.90 -5.22
CA ALA A 93 -5.57 -3.21 -5.68
C ALA A 93 -4.61 -2.04 -5.52
N GLY A 94 -5.05 -0.82 -5.85
CA GLY A 94 -4.27 0.39 -5.65
C GLY A 94 -3.92 0.62 -4.18
N ALA A 95 -4.88 0.45 -3.27
CA ALA A 95 -4.66 0.55 -1.83
C ALA A 95 -3.68 -0.53 -1.32
N LEU A 96 -3.77 -1.76 -1.82
CA LEU A 96 -2.87 -2.85 -1.44
C LEU A 96 -1.44 -2.71 -1.98
N LEU A 97 -1.24 -1.98 -3.08
CA LEU A 97 0.05 -1.91 -3.77
C LEU A 97 0.78 -0.57 -3.57
N HIS A 98 0.10 0.51 -3.13
CA HIS A 98 0.67 1.86 -3.14
C HIS A 98 2.00 1.96 -2.38
N ASP A 99 2.12 1.29 -1.26
CA ASP A 99 3.24 1.39 -0.32
C ASP A 99 4.03 0.08 -0.14
N VAL A 100 3.69 -1.00 -0.84
CA VAL A 100 4.32 -2.32 -0.64
C VAL A 100 5.85 -2.28 -0.73
N CYS A 101 6.38 -1.41 -1.58
CA CYS A 101 7.82 -1.27 -1.79
C CYS A 101 8.57 -0.52 -0.66
N LYS A 102 7.87 -0.02 0.38
CA LYS A 102 8.52 0.40 1.64
C LYS A 102 9.30 -0.74 2.30
N LEU A 103 8.90 -1.99 2.06
CA LEU A 103 9.61 -3.19 2.54
C LEU A 103 11.08 -3.24 2.09
N VAL A 104 11.40 -2.69 0.93
CA VAL A 104 12.78 -2.63 0.40
C VAL A 104 13.39 -1.25 0.53
N GLU A 105 12.60 -0.20 0.76
CA GLU A 105 13.09 1.13 1.01
C GLU A 105 13.68 1.27 2.42
N TYR A 106 13.06 0.63 3.42
CA TYR A 106 13.48 0.72 4.82
C TYR A 106 14.27 -0.51 5.24
N SER A 107 15.24 -0.32 6.14
CA SER A 107 16.13 -1.38 6.62
C SER A 107 15.75 -1.83 8.03
N SER A 108 15.83 -3.12 8.28
CA SER A 108 15.65 -3.71 9.61
C SER A 108 16.73 -3.25 10.62
N ALA A 109 17.88 -2.79 10.12
CA ALA A 109 18.92 -2.16 10.92
C ALA A 109 18.62 -0.69 11.29
N GLY A 110 17.49 -0.16 10.83
CA GLY A 110 17.04 1.22 11.00
C GLY A 110 17.38 2.12 9.81
N GLY A 111 16.54 3.13 9.59
CA GLY A 111 16.68 4.07 8.48
C GLY A 111 16.34 3.48 7.11
N ARG A 112 17.02 3.96 6.07
CA ARG A 112 16.81 3.53 4.68
C ARG A 112 17.89 2.56 4.25
N THR A 113 17.52 1.58 3.43
CA THR A 113 18.47 0.72 2.72
C THR A 113 19.36 1.57 1.79
N GLU A 114 20.47 0.99 1.31
CA GLU A 114 21.30 1.68 0.32
C GLU A 114 20.51 1.99 -0.96
N TRP A 115 19.62 1.09 -1.34
CA TRP A 115 18.68 1.30 -2.45
C TRP A 115 17.69 2.44 -2.13
N GLY A 116 17.07 2.42 -0.95
CA GLY A 116 16.06 3.40 -0.51
C GLY A 116 16.58 4.84 -0.34
N LYS A 117 17.91 5.03 -0.22
CA LYS A 117 18.54 6.36 -0.23
C LYS A 117 18.51 7.00 -1.62
N ASN A 118 18.42 6.21 -2.68
CA ASN A 118 18.50 6.65 -4.08
C ASN A 118 17.16 6.60 -4.81
N VAL A 119 16.29 5.65 -4.45
CA VAL A 119 15.01 5.40 -5.12
C VAL A 119 13.89 5.26 -4.09
N THR A 120 12.81 6.00 -4.25
CA THR A 120 11.66 5.92 -3.34
C THR A 120 10.78 4.70 -3.64
N HIS A 121 10.02 4.22 -2.63
CA HIS A 121 9.07 3.12 -2.78
C HIS A 121 8.08 3.33 -3.93
N GLY A 122 7.61 4.57 -4.15
CA GLY A 122 6.66 4.86 -5.22
C GLY A 122 7.25 4.63 -6.62
N ILE A 123 8.51 5.02 -6.86
CA ILE A 123 9.17 4.79 -8.16
C ILE A 123 9.40 3.28 -8.37
N TYR A 124 9.85 2.57 -7.34
CA TYR A 124 10.02 1.12 -7.44
C TYR A 124 8.70 0.38 -7.59
N GLY A 125 7.67 0.82 -6.87
CA GLY A 125 6.32 0.27 -7.00
C GLY A 125 5.78 0.37 -8.42
N ILE A 126 6.00 1.49 -9.11
CA ILE A 126 5.65 1.66 -10.54
C ILE A 126 6.38 0.62 -11.38
N ALA A 127 7.70 0.45 -11.20
CA ALA A 127 8.50 -0.49 -11.98
C ALA A 127 8.04 -1.94 -11.79
N VAL A 128 7.88 -2.37 -10.54
CA VAL A 128 7.43 -3.74 -10.22
C VAL A 128 6.02 -4.01 -10.77
N CYS A 129 5.10 -3.07 -10.60
CA CYS A 129 3.75 -3.21 -11.12
C CYS A 129 3.70 -3.24 -12.65
N TYR A 130 4.56 -2.46 -13.31
CA TYR A 130 4.66 -2.48 -14.77
C TYR A 130 5.21 -3.82 -15.29
N GLU A 131 6.24 -4.36 -14.66
CA GLU A 131 6.80 -5.69 -14.99
C GLU A 131 5.77 -6.81 -14.84
N GLU A 132 4.96 -6.75 -13.78
CA GLU A 132 3.88 -7.71 -13.50
C GLU A 132 2.61 -7.45 -14.33
N LYS A 133 2.63 -6.49 -15.24
CA LYS A 133 1.48 -6.13 -16.10
C LYS A 133 0.22 -5.80 -15.28
N ILE A 134 0.40 -5.06 -14.21
CA ILE A 134 -0.70 -4.44 -13.46
C ILE A 134 -1.34 -3.37 -14.35
N PRO A 135 -2.68 -3.23 -14.36
CA PRO A 135 -3.37 -2.19 -15.12
C PRO A 135 -2.84 -0.78 -14.85
N LEU A 136 -2.80 0.06 -15.89
CA LEU A 136 -2.23 1.42 -15.79
C LEU A 136 -2.99 2.31 -14.82
N GLU A 137 -4.28 2.07 -14.63
CA GLU A 137 -5.13 2.76 -13.67
C GLU A 137 -4.64 2.55 -12.22
N ILE A 138 -4.19 1.35 -11.90
CA ILE A 138 -3.62 1.00 -10.59
C ILE A 138 -2.20 1.60 -10.47
N ILE A 139 -1.38 1.52 -11.52
CA ILE A 139 -0.06 2.16 -11.55
C ILE A 139 -0.20 3.68 -11.39
N HIS A 140 -1.26 4.29 -11.95
CA HIS A 140 -1.56 5.71 -11.76
C HIS A 140 -1.81 6.04 -10.27
N ILE A 141 -2.52 5.19 -9.53
CA ILE A 141 -2.70 5.37 -8.07
C ILE A 141 -1.34 5.41 -7.39
N ILE A 142 -0.47 4.43 -7.66
CA ILE A 142 0.88 4.35 -7.08
C ILE A 142 1.71 5.59 -7.43
N SER A 143 1.63 6.06 -8.68
CA SER A 143 2.40 7.21 -9.16
C SER A 143 1.91 8.56 -8.62
N SER A 144 0.71 8.63 -8.07
CA SER A 144 0.07 9.89 -7.68
C SER A 144 -0.29 9.98 -6.20
N HIS A 145 -0.03 8.95 -5.39
CA HIS A 145 -0.42 8.95 -3.97
C HIS A 145 0.48 9.85 -3.11
N THR A 146 1.75 10.03 -3.45
CA THR A 146 2.68 10.84 -2.68
C THR A 146 2.95 12.20 -3.31
N LYS A 147 3.27 13.20 -2.46
CA LYS A 147 3.67 14.54 -2.90
C LYS A 147 5.02 14.58 -3.64
N GLN A 148 5.82 13.53 -3.50
CA GLN A 148 7.13 13.40 -4.16
C GLN A 148 7.01 13.03 -5.63
N LEU A 149 5.87 12.47 -6.02
CA LEU A 149 5.56 12.15 -7.40
C LEU A 149 4.68 13.28 -7.96
N THR A 150 5.11 13.89 -9.03
CA THR A 150 4.56 15.14 -9.59
C THR A 150 3.22 14.96 -10.31
N PHE A 151 2.65 13.77 -10.34
CA PHE A 151 1.37 13.52 -11.00
C PHE A 151 0.19 13.90 -10.09
N ALA A 152 -0.70 14.73 -10.62
CA ALA A 152 -1.98 14.99 -9.96
C ALA A 152 -2.89 13.74 -10.01
N ASN A 153 -3.63 13.49 -8.93
CA ASN A 153 -4.68 12.47 -8.92
C ASN A 153 -5.76 12.82 -9.97
N LYS A 154 -5.80 12.11 -11.10
CA LYS A 154 -6.70 12.39 -12.21
C LYS A 154 -7.93 11.49 -12.23
N THR A 155 -7.88 10.35 -11.55
CA THR A 155 -9.02 9.42 -11.46
C THR A 155 -9.65 9.49 -10.08
N ARG A 156 -10.90 9.07 -9.99
CA ARG A 156 -11.64 9.02 -8.71
C ARG A 156 -11.03 7.99 -7.76
N GLU A 157 -10.63 6.87 -8.32
CA GLU A 157 -9.94 5.79 -7.62
C GLU A 157 -8.64 6.32 -6.98
N ALA A 158 -7.83 7.06 -7.74
CA ALA A 158 -6.61 7.68 -7.23
C ALA A 158 -6.87 8.72 -6.14
N ILE A 159 -7.94 9.53 -6.27
CA ILE A 159 -8.35 10.49 -5.24
C ILE A 159 -8.75 9.75 -3.96
N ILE A 160 -9.56 8.70 -4.06
CA ILE A 160 -10.01 7.92 -2.90
C ILE A 160 -8.81 7.34 -2.16
N VAL A 161 -7.92 6.64 -2.85
CA VAL A 161 -6.74 6.01 -2.23
C VAL A 161 -5.82 7.05 -1.62
N ALA A 162 -5.50 8.14 -2.32
CA ALA A 162 -4.63 9.20 -1.78
C ALA A 162 -5.22 9.91 -0.56
N LYS A 163 -6.56 10.07 -0.46
CA LYS A 163 -7.20 10.64 0.73
C LYS A 163 -7.27 9.65 1.88
N ALA A 164 -7.51 8.38 1.59
CA ALA A 164 -7.44 7.29 2.56
C ALA A 164 -6.04 7.15 3.16
N ASP A 165 -4.99 7.20 2.31
CA ASP A 165 -3.59 7.20 2.70
C ASP A 165 -3.27 8.36 3.66
N ASN A 166 -3.61 9.60 3.29
CA ASN A 166 -3.38 10.76 4.15
C ASN A 166 -4.11 10.65 5.50
N LEU A 167 -5.35 10.13 5.51
CA LEU A 167 -6.12 9.93 6.74
C LEU A 167 -5.48 8.84 7.61
N ALA A 168 -5.12 7.71 7.01
CA ALA A 168 -4.46 6.60 7.72
C ALA A 168 -3.11 7.03 8.30
N ALA A 169 -2.30 7.76 7.54
CA ALA A 169 -1.04 8.32 8.02
C ALA A 169 -1.24 9.23 9.25
N ALA A 170 -2.23 10.13 9.20
CA ALA A 170 -2.54 11.00 10.34
C ALA A 170 -2.95 10.19 11.59
N CYS A 171 -3.74 9.13 11.41
CA CYS A 171 -4.16 8.25 12.52
C CYS A 171 -2.97 7.50 13.12
N VAL A 172 -2.06 6.98 12.31
CA VAL A 172 -0.85 6.27 12.77
C VAL A 172 0.07 7.24 13.52
N HIS A 173 0.30 8.44 13.00
CA HIS A 173 1.13 9.45 13.65
C HIS A 173 0.59 9.89 15.03
N LEU A 174 -0.72 10.12 15.14
CA LEU A 174 -1.33 10.46 16.42
C LEU A 174 -1.24 9.34 17.44
N TYR A 175 -1.37 8.09 17.00
CA TYR A 175 -1.22 6.92 17.85
C TYR A 175 0.22 6.80 18.37
N GLU A 176 1.20 7.04 17.53
CA GLU A 176 2.63 7.03 17.89
C GLU A 176 2.97 8.16 18.87
N ALA A 177 2.49 9.38 18.61
CA ALA A 177 2.74 10.54 19.46
C ALA A 177 2.18 10.41 20.89
N ASN A 178 1.05 9.70 21.06
CA ASN A 178 0.41 9.54 22.37
C ASN A 178 1.01 8.39 23.21
N ARG A 179 1.99 7.67 22.72
CA ARG A 179 2.69 6.57 23.43
C ARG A 179 4.05 6.96 23.99
N GLN A 180 4.51 8.19 23.73
CA GLN A 180 5.70 8.78 24.35
C GLN A 180 5.34 9.48 25.66
#